data_4cc7c2c68102efa5659c8821807bac68
#
_entry.id   4cc7c2c68102efa5659c8821807bac68
#
_cell.length_a   1.000
_cell.length_b   1.000
_cell.length_c   1.000
_cell.angle_alpha   90.00
_cell.angle_beta   90.00
_cell.angle_gamma   90.00
#
_symmetry.space_group_name_H-M   'P 1'
#
loop_
_entity.id
_entity.type
_entity.pdbx_description
1 polymer ?
#
loop_
_entity_poly.entity_id
_entity_poly.type
_entity_poly.pdbx_seq_one_letter_code
_entity_poly.pdbx_strand_id
1 'polypeptide(L)'
;MSLVSKAFNDLHDELILLKGARPFGFDKITEQLEKKVHETILEVNLNAVVENLNYYRSFLKPETKMVCMIKADAYGAGAVEIAKTLQDHRVDYLAVAVADEGVTLRKAGITANIMIMNPEMTAFKTMFDYELEPEVYSFRLMDALIKAARKEGITGWPVHIKLDTGMHRLGFDPVNDIDEVIDRLRHQNAIIPRSVFSHFVGSDSDDFDTFSAHQFELFDQGSQKLQAAFSHKILRHMDNSAGIEHFPERQMDMCRLGLGLYGVDPRDNRMLSTVSTLKTTILQLRHVPAGETVGYSRKGKIERDSVIAAIPIGYADGLNRHLGNRHGYCLVDGQKAEYVGNICMDVAMIDVTDIPCQEGDQVEIFGDQVEIFGEHLPVTVLSDVIDTIPYEVLTAVSNRVKRVYFQD
;
A
#
# COMPACT_ATOMS: atom_id res chain seq x y z
N MET A 1 -21.29 5.36 12.95
CA MET A 1 -21.22 4.39 14.07
C MET A 1 -22.42 3.44 13.98
N SER A 2 -22.17 2.15 13.71
CA SER A 2 -23.28 1.18 13.72
C SER A 2 -23.83 1.06 15.15
N LEU A 3 -25.13 0.78 15.27
CA LEU A 3 -25.80 0.52 16.57
C LEU A 3 -25.07 -0.53 17.43
N VAL A 4 -24.27 -1.38 16.81
CA VAL A 4 -23.49 -2.45 17.43
C VAL A 4 -22.32 -1.88 18.25
N SER A 5 -21.57 -0.87 17.74
CA SER A 5 -20.39 -0.34 18.44
C SER A 5 -20.77 0.41 19.74
N LYS A 6 -21.96 1.01 19.80
CA LYS A 6 -22.43 1.77 20.96
C LYS A 6 -22.92 0.86 22.11
N ALA A 7 -23.43 -0.35 21.78
CA ALA A 7 -23.95 -1.30 22.76
C ALA A 7 -22.84 -2.10 23.47
N PHE A 8 -21.62 -2.14 22.93
CA PHE A 8 -20.54 -2.97 23.48
C PHE A 8 -19.49 -2.20 24.29
N ASN A 9 -19.49 -0.87 24.24
CA ASN A 9 -18.55 -0.05 25.04
C ASN A 9 -18.74 -0.15 26.56
N ASP A 10 -19.89 -0.66 27.01
CA ASP A 10 -20.23 -0.81 28.44
C ASP A 10 -19.99 -2.24 28.98
N LEU A 11 -19.48 -3.16 28.16
CA LEU A 11 -19.22 -4.55 28.54
C LEU A 11 -17.77 -4.72 29.04
N HIS A 12 -17.57 -4.84 30.33
CA HIS A 12 -16.27 -5.05 30.96
C HIS A 12 -16.29 -6.36 31.79
N ASP A 13 -15.24 -7.17 31.66
CA ASP A 13 -15.00 -8.40 32.43
C ASP A 13 -16.12 -9.45 32.32
N GLU A 14 -16.81 -9.54 31.20
CA GLU A 14 -17.88 -10.46 30.94
C GLU A 14 -17.50 -11.55 29.92
N LEU A 15 -18.05 -12.76 30.12
CA LEU A 15 -17.97 -13.84 29.13
C LEU A 15 -19.12 -13.68 28.13
N ILE A 16 -18.82 -13.31 26.89
CA ILE A 16 -19.83 -13.09 25.86
C ILE A 16 -19.93 -14.32 24.95
N LEU A 17 -21.10 -14.96 24.91
CA LEU A 17 -21.39 -16.04 23.97
C LEU A 17 -22.09 -15.51 22.74
N LEU A 18 -21.41 -15.52 21.61
CA LEU A 18 -21.99 -15.24 20.30
C LEU A 18 -22.47 -16.54 19.66
N LYS A 19 -23.77 -16.67 19.43
CA LYS A 19 -24.40 -17.86 18.85
C LYS A 19 -25.26 -17.51 17.66
N GLY A 20 -24.98 -18.13 16.50
CA GLY A 20 -25.78 -17.97 15.30
C GLY A 20 -25.29 -18.86 14.15
N ALA A 21 -26.01 -18.88 13.05
CA ALA A 21 -25.62 -19.62 11.87
C ALA A 21 -24.46 -18.93 11.13
N ARG A 22 -23.55 -19.70 10.53
CA ARG A 22 -22.37 -19.23 9.80
C ARG A 22 -22.61 -18.06 8.81
N PRO A 23 -23.76 -17.98 8.12
CA PRO A 23 -24.01 -16.85 7.21
C PRO A 23 -24.14 -15.48 7.88
N PHE A 24 -24.30 -15.42 9.20
CA PHE A 24 -24.43 -14.15 9.93
C PHE A 24 -23.09 -13.50 10.30
N GLY A 25 -21.94 -14.15 10.02
CA GLY A 25 -20.62 -13.57 10.23
C GLY A 25 -20.33 -13.15 11.67
N PHE A 26 -20.77 -13.95 12.66
CA PHE A 26 -20.51 -13.69 14.10
C PHE A 26 -19.02 -13.74 14.47
N ASP A 27 -18.20 -14.39 13.67
CA ASP A 27 -16.75 -14.33 13.70
C ASP A 27 -16.24 -12.86 13.61
N LYS A 28 -16.82 -12.05 12.73
CA LYS A 28 -16.49 -10.62 12.63
C LYS A 28 -16.87 -9.81 13.87
N ILE A 29 -17.96 -10.20 14.55
CA ILE A 29 -18.35 -9.58 15.83
C ILE A 29 -17.38 -10.01 16.92
N THR A 30 -16.93 -11.27 16.92
CA THR A 30 -15.91 -11.76 17.84
C THR A 30 -14.62 -10.97 17.69
N GLU A 31 -14.15 -10.75 16.46
CA GLU A 31 -12.95 -9.94 16.16
C GLU A 31 -13.06 -8.51 16.70
N GLN A 32 -14.26 -7.90 16.65
CA GLN A 32 -14.50 -6.56 17.21
C GLN A 32 -14.57 -6.54 18.74
N LEU A 33 -14.98 -7.66 19.35
CA LEU A 33 -15.10 -7.80 20.82
C LEU A 33 -13.84 -8.36 21.47
N GLU A 34 -12.96 -9.01 20.69
CA GLU A 34 -11.67 -9.48 21.19
C GLU A 34 -10.85 -8.30 21.72
N LYS A 35 -10.52 -8.38 23.03
CA LYS A 35 -9.61 -7.42 23.65
C LYS A 35 -8.31 -7.41 22.84
N LYS A 36 -7.88 -6.24 22.37
CA LYS A 36 -6.62 -6.08 21.64
C LYS A 36 -5.49 -6.62 22.50
N VAL A 37 -4.87 -7.73 22.12
CA VAL A 37 -3.78 -8.36 22.89
C VAL A 37 -2.44 -7.66 22.61
N HIS A 38 -2.29 -7.06 21.43
CA HIS A 38 -1.09 -6.31 21.04
C HIS A 38 -1.34 -4.81 21.18
N GLU A 39 -0.49 -4.15 21.96
CA GLU A 39 -0.62 -2.73 22.27
C GLU A 39 -0.18 -1.83 21.12
N THR A 40 0.61 -2.37 20.16
CA THR A 40 0.98 -1.69 18.93
C THR A 40 -0.07 -1.94 17.84
N ILE A 41 -0.60 -0.88 17.28
CA ILE A 41 -1.67 -0.92 16.27
C ILE A 41 -1.34 0.01 15.10
N LEU A 42 -1.82 -0.36 13.93
CA LEU A 42 -1.91 0.53 12.77
C LEU A 42 -3.37 0.96 12.60
N GLU A 43 -3.66 2.20 12.91
CA GLU A 43 -4.96 2.80 12.60
C GLU A 43 -5.02 3.15 11.13
N VAL A 44 -6.14 2.80 10.48
CA VAL A 44 -6.35 3.05 9.04
C VAL A 44 -7.64 3.82 8.86
N ASN A 45 -7.52 5.05 8.39
CA ASN A 45 -8.63 5.95 8.12
C ASN A 45 -9.17 5.71 6.70
N LEU A 46 -10.34 5.06 6.60
CA LEU A 46 -10.97 4.77 5.31
C LEU A 46 -11.54 6.03 4.64
N ASN A 47 -11.93 7.06 5.41
CA ASN A 47 -12.35 8.34 4.84
C ASN A 47 -11.18 9.03 4.14
N ALA A 48 -9.99 9.02 4.73
CA ALA A 48 -8.80 9.57 4.12
C ALA A 48 -8.46 8.88 2.77
N VAL A 49 -8.68 7.56 2.67
CA VAL A 49 -8.55 6.85 1.38
C VAL A 49 -9.50 7.41 0.34
N VAL A 50 -10.76 7.66 0.72
CA VAL A 50 -11.79 8.21 -0.17
C VAL A 50 -11.47 9.67 -0.55
N GLU A 51 -11.02 10.47 0.39
CA GLU A 51 -10.61 11.87 0.15
C GLU A 51 -9.44 11.92 -0.84
N ASN A 52 -8.41 11.11 -0.64
CA ASN A 52 -7.28 11.02 -1.55
C ASN A 52 -7.69 10.49 -2.94
N LEU A 53 -8.56 9.48 -3.00
CA LEU A 53 -9.13 9.01 -4.26
C LEU A 53 -9.85 10.14 -5.00
N ASN A 54 -10.70 10.90 -4.30
CA ASN A 54 -11.46 11.99 -4.89
C ASN A 54 -10.56 13.17 -5.29
N TYR A 55 -9.51 13.45 -4.51
CA TYR A 55 -8.49 14.43 -4.87
C TYR A 55 -7.89 14.09 -6.25
N TYR A 56 -7.39 12.86 -6.44
CA TYR A 56 -6.84 12.46 -7.74
C TYR A 56 -7.88 12.36 -8.85
N ARG A 57 -9.12 11.97 -8.52
CA ARG A 57 -10.22 12.00 -9.50
C ARG A 57 -10.53 13.40 -10.01
N SER A 58 -10.30 14.43 -9.21
CA SER A 58 -10.55 15.82 -9.63
C SER A 58 -9.66 16.28 -10.80
N PHE A 59 -8.52 15.63 -11.03
CA PHE A 59 -7.66 15.88 -12.17
C PHE A 59 -8.07 15.10 -13.43
N LEU A 60 -8.92 14.06 -13.29
CA LEU A 60 -9.27 13.19 -14.40
C LEU A 60 -10.44 13.75 -15.22
N LYS A 61 -10.40 13.46 -16.52
CA LYS A 61 -11.56 13.63 -17.38
C LYS A 61 -12.64 12.61 -17.01
N PRO A 62 -13.92 12.92 -17.23
CA PRO A 62 -15.03 12.03 -16.85
C PRO A 62 -14.96 10.61 -17.44
N GLU A 63 -14.36 10.46 -18.62
CA GLU A 63 -14.19 9.20 -19.32
C GLU A 63 -12.93 8.43 -18.91
N THR A 64 -11.97 9.07 -18.23
CA THR A 64 -10.72 8.44 -17.81
C THR A 64 -10.94 7.54 -16.59
N LYS A 65 -10.58 6.28 -16.74
CA LYS A 65 -10.72 5.25 -15.70
C LYS A 65 -9.63 5.35 -14.64
N MET A 66 -9.96 4.91 -13.42
CA MET A 66 -9.01 4.83 -12.32
C MET A 66 -8.65 3.38 -12.00
N VAL A 67 -7.35 3.11 -11.97
CA VAL A 67 -6.76 1.88 -11.42
C VAL A 67 -6.13 2.22 -10.07
N CYS A 68 -6.55 1.56 -8.99
CA CYS A 68 -5.97 1.75 -7.67
C CYS A 68 -5.00 0.61 -7.34
N MET A 69 -3.77 0.97 -6.96
CA MET A 69 -2.72 0.02 -6.58
C MET A 69 -2.91 -0.40 -5.12
N ILE A 70 -3.18 -1.68 -4.89
CA ILE A 70 -3.38 -2.27 -3.54
C ILE A 70 -2.47 -3.48 -3.28
N LYS A 71 -1.36 -3.55 -4.00
CA LYS A 71 -0.30 -4.55 -3.78
C LYS A 71 0.38 -4.39 -2.42
N ALA A 72 1.12 -5.41 -1.99
CA ALA A 72 1.81 -5.45 -0.70
C ALA A 72 0.87 -5.11 0.46
N ASP A 73 -0.27 -5.84 0.51
CA ASP A 73 -1.33 -5.65 1.50
C ASP A 73 -1.81 -4.19 1.58
N ALA A 74 -2.11 -3.59 0.40
CA ALA A 74 -2.47 -2.17 0.27
C ALA A 74 -1.42 -1.25 0.93
N TYR A 75 -0.15 -1.43 0.57
CA TYR A 75 0.98 -0.69 1.16
C TYR A 75 1.03 -0.81 2.70
N GLY A 76 0.69 -1.99 3.22
CA GLY A 76 0.65 -2.28 4.63
C GLY A 76 -0.66 -1.90 5.34
N ALA A 77 -1.57 -1.18 4.69
CA ALA A 77 -2.82 -0.71 5.28
C ALA A 77 -3.92 -1.78 5.39
N GLY A 78 -3.72 -2.97 4.77
CA GLY A 78 -4.72 -4.05 4.74
C GLY A 78 -5.57 -4.05 3.47
N ALA A 79 -5.25 -4.96 2.55
CA ALA A 79 -5.81 -4.96 1.19
C ALA A 79 -7.32 -5.17 1.13
N VAL A 80 -7.89 -5.98 2.00
CA VAL A 80 -9.32 -6.35 1.94
C VAL A 80 -10.22 -5.16 2.24
N GLU A 81 -9.98 -4.44 3.34
CA GLU A 81 -10.84 -3.31 3.72
C GLU A 81 -10.65 -2.12 2.77
N ILE A 82 -9.42 -1.85 2.35
CA ILE A 82 -9.15 -0.85 1.31
C ILE A 82 -9.86 -1.21 -0.01
N ALA A 83 -9.78 -2.47 -0.45
CA ALA A 83 -10.45 -2.90 -1.69
C ALA A 83 -11.97 -2.77 -1.62
N LYS A 84 -12.60 -3.11 -0.48
CA LYS A 84 -14.04 -2.91 -0.27
C LYS A 84 -14.40 -1.43 -0.39
N THR A 85 -13.68 -0.57 0.33
CA THR A 85 -13.89 0.89 0.27
C THR A 85 -13.77 1.42 -1.15
N LEU A 86 -12.74 1.01 -1.88
CA LEU A 86 -12.54 1.45 -3.27
C LEU A 86 -13.63 0.92 -4.21
N GLN A 87 -14.07 -0.33 -4.04
CA GLN A 87 -15.16 -0.92 -4.81
C GLN A 87 -16.49 -0.20 -4.57
N ASP A 88 -16.81 0.14 -3.31
CA ASP A 88 -18.01 0.91 -2.94
C ASP A 88 -17.99 2.31 -3.56
N HIS A 89 -16.79 2.87 -3.76
CA HIS A 89 -16.57 4.14 -4.46
C HIS A 89 -16.33 3.97 -5.98
N ARG A 90 -16.70 2.79 -6.53
CA ARG A 90 -16.76 2.52 -7.97
C ARG A 90 -15.45 2.80 -8.72
N VAL A 91 -14.34 2.33 -8.20
CA VAL A 91 -13.09 2.30 -8.96
C VAL A 91 -13.21 1.29 -10.11
N ASP A 92 -12.59 1.57 -11.25
CA ASP A 92 -12.70 0.71 -12.44
C ASP A 92 -11.85 -0.56 -12.31
N TYR A 93 -10.66 -0.43 -11.72
CA TYR A 93 -9.69 -1.51 -11.55
C TYR A 93 -8.98 -1.42 -10.22
N LEU A 94 -8.69 -2.59 -9.67
CA LEU A 94 -7.69 -2.78 -8.61
C LEU A 94 -6.46 -3.43 -9.23
N ALA A 95 -5.27 -3.10 -8.73
CA ALA A 95 -4.04 -3.74 -9.21
C ALA A 95 -3.21 -4.25 -8.03
N VAL A 96 -2.82 -5.51 -8.11
CA VAL A 96 -1.99 -6.21 -7.13
C VAL A 96 -0.72 -6.73 -7.78
N ALA A 97 0.26 -7.15 -6.97
CA ALA A 97 1.53 -7.64 -7.51
C ALA A 97 1.42 -9.07 -8.03
N VAL A 98 0.89 -9.99 -7.24
CA VAL A 98 0.89 -11.44 -7.49
C VAL A 98 -0.53 -12.03 -7.41
N ALA A 99 -0.72 -13.23 -7.98
CA ALA A 99 -2.03 -13.87 -8.05
C ALA A 99 -2.64 -14.13 -6.66
N ASP A 100 -1.84 -14.49 -5.65
CA ASP A 100 -2.32 -14.80 -4.29
C ASP A 100 -2.98 -13.58 -3.61
N GLU A 101 -2.49 -12.37 -3.86
CA GLU A 101 -3.16 -11.13 -3.40
C GLU A 101 -4.54 -11.00 -4.05
N GLY A 102 -4.64 -11.23 -5.36
CA GLY A 102 -5.91 -11.21 -6.09
C GLY A 102 -6.90 -12.27 -5.60
N VAL A 103 -6.43 -13.47 -5.32
CA VAL A 103 -7.23 -14.57 -4.73
C VAL A 103 -7.79 -14.18 -3.36
N THR A 104 -6.97 -13.55 -2.53
CA THR A 104 -7.39 -13.06 -1.21
C THR A 104 -8.54 -12.07 -1.33
N LEU A 105 -8.46 -11.13 -2.27
CA LEU A 105 -9.52 -10.17 -2.55
C LEU A 105 -10.79 -10.83 -3.06
N ARG A 106 -10.69 -11.78 -4.01
CA ARG A 106 -11.85 -12.51 -4.52
C ARG A 106 -12.56 -13.30 -3.41
N LYS A 107 -11.80 -13.99 -2.55
CA LYS A 107 -12.37 -14.70 -1.38
C LYS A 107 -13.06 -13.77 -0.39
N ALA A 108 -12.62 -12.52 -0.31
CA ALA A 108 -13.26 -11.48 0.51
C ALA A 108 -14.51 -10.84 -0.17
N GLY A 109 -14.89 -11.29 -1.38
CA GLY A 109 -16.09 -10.82 -2.08
C GLY A 109 -15.86 -9.62 -3.01
N ILE A 110 -14.62 -9.28 -3.33
CA ILE A 110 -14.32 -8.21 -4.29
C ILE A 110 -14.67 -8.69 -5.71
N THR A 111 -15.50 -7.93 -6.41
CA THR A 111 -15.97 -8.19 -7.78
C THR A 111 -15.38 -7.23 -8.81
N ALA A 112 -14.75 -6.14 -8.40
CA ALA A 112 -14.06 -5.21 -9.28
C ALA A 112 -13.00 -5.94 -10.14
N ASN A 113 -12.66 -5.42 -11.33
CA ASN A 113 -11.57 -5.99 -12.13
C ASN A 113 -10.25 -5.92 -11.38
N ILE A 114 -9.48 -7.01 -11.41
CA ILE A 114 -8.18 -7.09 -10.72
C ILE A 114 -7.08 -7.39 -11.73
N MET A 115 -6.12 -6.46 -11.83
CA MET A 115 -4.92 -6.58 -12.65
C MET A 115 -3.77 -7.18 -11.83
N ILE A 116 -3.08 -8.18 -12.40
CA ILE A 116 -1.87 -8.79 -11.80
C ILE A 116 -0.64 -8.24 -12.49
N MET A 117 0.20 -7.51 -11.73
CA MET A 117 1.37 -6.79 -12.26
C MET A 117 2.62 -7.66 -12.43
N ASN A 118 2.74 -8.78 -11.73
CA ASN A 118 3.84 -9.74 -11.84
C ASN A 118 3.28 -11.16 -11.91
N PRO A 119 2.62 -11.53 -13.01
CA PRO A 119 1.99 -12.85 -13.12
C PRO A 119 3.03 -13.96 -13.19
N GLU A 120 2.85 -14.99 -12.37
CA GLU A 120 3.67 -16.19 -12.34
C GLU A 120 3.09 -17.24 -13.28
N MET A 121 3.95 -17.89 -14.07
CA MET A 121 3.48 -18.90 -15.06
C MET A 121 2.84 -20.12 -14.37
N THR A 122 3.17 -20.40 -13.13
CA THR A 122 2.58 -21.47 -12.30
C THR A 122 1.18 -21.15 -11.80
N ALA A 123 0.82 -19.86 -11.80
CA ALA A 123 -0.45 -19.36 -11.27
C ALA A 123 -1.53 -19.13 -12.34
N PHE A 124 -1.31 -19.44 -13.63
CA PHE A 124 -2.28 -19.16 -14.70
C PHE A 124 -3.65 -19.78 -14.44
N LYS A 125 -3.69 -21.07 -14.03
CA LYS A 125 -4.96 -21.69 -13.69
C LYS A 125 -5.69 -20.96 -12.56
N THR A 126 -4.97 -20.57 -11.54
CA THR A 126 -5.50 -19.78 -10.42
C THR A 126 -6.06 -18.43 -10.92
N MET A 127 -5.33 -17.75 -11.83
CA MET A 127 -5.81 -16.50 -12.41
C MET A 127 -7.12 -16.70 -13.18
N PHE A 128 -7.25 -17.79 -13.93
CA PHE A 128 -8.50 -18.12 -14.64
C PHE A 128 -9.63 -18.44 -13.66
N ASP A 129 -9.38 -19.28 -12.65
CA ASP A 129 -10.39 -19.70 -11.68
C ASP A 129 -10.93 -18.51 -10.84
N TYR A 130 -10.13 -17.46 -10.65
CA TYR A 130 -10.46 -16.28 -9.86
C TYR A 130 -10.66 -15.00 -10.68
N GLU A 131 -10.78 -15.11 -12.00
CA GLU A 131 -11.02 -13.97 -12.90
C GLU A 131 -10.03 -12.81 -12.71
N LEU A 132 -8.72 -13.14 -12.72
CA LEU A 132 -7.62 -12.18 -12.58
C LEU A 132 -6.98 -11.88 -13.92
N GLU A 133 -6.76 -10.59 -14.24
CA GLU A 133 -6.29 -10.12 -15.53
C GLU A 133 -4.77 -9.88 -15.50
N PRO A 134 -3.92 -10.76 -16.10
CA PRO A 134 -2.46 -10.61 -16.00
C PRO A 134 -1.91 -9.55 -16.94
N GLU A 135 -0.82 -8.86 -16.50
CA GLU A 135 0.06 -8.15 -17.44
C GLU A 135 0.86 -9.17 -18.28
N VAL A 136 1.20 -8.75 -19.50
CA VAL A 136 2.05 -9.54 -20.43
C VAL A 136 3.17 -8.66 -20.92
N TYR A 137 4.40 -9.02 -20.55
CA TYR A 137 5.61 -8.23 -20.75
C TYR A 137 6.70 -8.91 -21.60
N SER A 138 6.49 -10.17 -22.00
CA SER A 138 7.46 -10.91 -22.80
C SER A 138 6.80 -11.99 -23.66
N PHE A 139 7.43 -12.36 -24.77
CA PHE A 139 6.96 -13.44 -25.64
C PHE A 139 6.85 -14.79 -24.92
N ARG A 140 7.83 -15.09 -24.05
CA ARG A 140 7.80 -16.31 -23.23
C ARG A 140 6.55 -16.39 -22.36
N LEU A 141 6.20 -15.29 -21.68
CA LEU A 141 5.01 -15.21 -20.83
C LEU A 141 3.74 -15.31 -21.68
N MET A 142 3.70 -14.59 -22.81
CA MET A 142 2.57 -14.61 -23.76
C MET A 142 2.29 -16.02 -24.26
N ASP A 143 3.31 -16.70 -24.77
CA ASP A 143 3.16 -18.07 -25.32
C ASP A 143 2.73 -19.08 -24.26
N ALA A 144 3.29 -18.97 -23.05
CA ALA A 144 2.92 -19.81 -21.92
C ALA A 144 1.46 -19.59 -21.49
N LEU A 145 1.00 -18.34 -21.46
CA LEU A 145 -0.38 -17.99 -21.11
C LEU A 145 -1.36 -18.47 -22.18
N ILE A 146 -1.05 -18.26 -23.47
CA ILE A 146 -1.86 -18.77 -24.60
C ILE A 146 -1.99 -20.28 -24.51
N LYS A 147 -0.89 -20.99 -24.25
CA LYS A 147 -0.89 -22.45 -24.09
C LYS A 147 -1.74 -22.89 -22.90
N ALA A 148 -1.64 -22.22 -21.77
CA ALA A 148 -2.41 -22.51 -20.58
C ALA A 148 -3.91 -22.27 -20.80
N ALA A 149 -4.29 -21.12 -21.38
CA ALA A 149 -5.68 -20.80 -21.68
C ALA A 149 -6.31 -21.81 -22.66
N ARG A 150 -5.60 -22.20 -23.72
CA ARG A 150 -6.05 -23.26 -24.68
C ARG A 150 -6.26 -24.60 -23.99
N LYS A 151 -5.40 -24.97 -23.04
CA LYS A 151 -5.52 -26.22 -22.27
C LYS A 151 -6.81 -26.25 -21.44
N GLU A 152 -7.20 -25.10 -20.89
CA GLU A 152 -8.44 -24.95 -20.11
C GLU A 152 -9.67 -24.64 -21.01
N GLY A 153 -9.51 -24.60 -22.33
CA GLY A 153 -10.61 -24.30 -23.27
C GLY A 153 -11.05 -22.82 -23.24
N ILE A 154 -10.23 -21.93 -22.75
CA ILE A 154 -10.52 -20.51 -22.58
C ILE A 154 -10.29 -19.77 -23.89
N THR A 155 -11.18 -18.83 -24.20
CA THR A 155 -11.06 -17.90 -25.32
C THR A 155 -11.31 -16.47 -24.87
N GLY A 156 -10.56 -15.52 -25.46
CA GLY A 156 -10.73 -14.09 -25.20
C GLY A 156 -10.38 -13.65 -23.78
N TRP A 157 -9.44 -14.35 -23.09
CA TRP A 157 -9.03 -13.94 -21.76
C TRP A 157 -8.36 -12.55 -21.78
N PRO A 158 -8.82 -11.59 -20.96
CA PRO A 158 -8.29 -10.24 -20.98
C PRO A 158 -6.87 -10.18 -20.42
N VAL A 159 -6.00 -9.48 -21.14
CA VAL A 159 -4.61 -9.24 -20.74
C VAL A 159 -4.20 -7.79 -20.92
N HIS A 160 -3.19 -7.36 -20.19
CA HIS A 160 -2.65 -6.01 -20.22
C HIS A 160 -1.23 -6.03 -20.80
N ILE A 161 -1.06 -5.53 -22.02
CA ILE A 161 0.23 -5.54 -22.73
C ILE A 161 1.11 -4.41 -22.16
N LYS A 162 2.30 -4.78 -21.70
CA LYS A 162 3.25 -3.82 -21.16
C LYS A 162 4.34 -3.48 -22.17
N LEU A 163 4.54 -2.18 -22.40
CA LEU A 163 5.63 -1.64 -23.20
C LEU A 163 6.71 -1.04 -22.30
N ASP A 164 7.97 -1.32 -22.61
CA ASP A 164 9.11 -0.67 -21.97
C ASP A 164 9.52 0.56 -22.80
N THR A 165 9.34 1.72 -22.23
CA THR A 165 9.67 3.00 -22.85
C THR A 165 10.88 3.68 -22.22
N GLY A 166 11.71 2.93 -21.49
CA GLY A 166 12.96 3.43 -20.91
C GLY A 166 13.13 3.19 -19.41
N MET A 167 12.23 2.46 -18.77
CA MET A 167 12.42 2.02 -17.39
C MET A 167 13.35 0.80 -17.28
N HIS A 168 13.44 0.00 -18.34
CA HIS A 168 14.29 -1.19 -18.47
C HIS A 168 14.06 -2.22 -17.37
N ARG A 169 12.77 -2.41 -16.97
CA ARG A 169 12.37 -3.36 -15.96
C ARG A 169 11.63 -4.55 -16.56
N LEU A 170 10.49 -4.33 -17.16
CA LEU A 170 9.65 -5.32 -17.85
C LEU A 170 8.89 -4.61 -18.97
N GLY A 171 8.63 -5.30 -20.07
CA GLY A 171 7.84 -4.81 -21.19
C GLY A 171 8.45 -5.17 -22.55
N PHE A 172 7.64 -5.09 -23.59
CA PHE A 172 8.08 -5.21 -24.98
C PHE A 172 8.64 -3.87 -25.44
N ASP A 173 9.65 -3.92 -26.32
CA ASP A 173 10.14 -2.72 -27.02
C ASP A 173 9.03 -2.19 -27.94
N PRO A 174 8.59 -0.92 -27.76
CA PRO A 174 7.49 -0.35 -28.54
C PRO A 174 7.80 -0.17 -30.02
N VAL A 175 9.09 -0.22 -30.40
CA VAL A 175 9.56 -0.05 -31.79
C VAL A 175 9.88 -1.41 -32.43
N ASN A 176 10.67 -2.23 -31.73
CA ASN A 176 11.24 -3.46 -32.31
C ASN A 176 10.32 -4.69 -32.11
N ASP A 177 9.58 -4.78 -31.00
CA ASP A 177 8.79 -5.97 -30.69
C ASP A 177 7.32 -5.86 -31.09
N ILE A 178 6.79 -4.66 -31.32
CA ILE A 178 5.35 -4.42 -31.45
C ILE A 178 4.71 -5.18 -32.62
N ASP A 179 5.43 -5.35 -33.74
CA ASP A 179 4.92 -6.10 -34.88
C ASP A 179 4.75 -7.59 -34.55
N GLU A 180 5.70 -8.17 -33.85
CA GLU A 180 5.62 -9.56 -33.40
C GLU A 180 4.54 -9.74 -32.32
N VAL A 181 4.37 -8.77 -31.41
CA VAL A 181 3.26 -8.77 -30.42
C VAL A 181 1.92 -8.81 -31.15
N ILE A 182 1.72 -7.95 -32.14
CA ILE A 182 0.50 -7.91 -32.95
C ILE A 182 0.28 -9.22 -33.67
N ASP A 183 1.30 -9.74 -34.35
CA ASP A 183 1.21 -11.00 -35.10
C ASP A 183 0.78 -12.16 -34.20
N ARG A 184 1.44 -12.35 -33.07
CA ARG A 184 1.09 -13.39 -32.09
C ARG A 184 -0.33 -13.24 -31.54
N LEU A 185 -0.77 -12.03 -31.21
CA LEU A 185 -2.12 -11.78 -30.71
C LEU A 185 -3.20 -12.06 -31.76
N ARG A 186 -2.93 -11.77 -33.05
CA ARG A 186 -3.90 -11.99 -34.14
C ARG A 186 -4.05 -13.45 -34.58
N HIS A 187 -3.01 -14.27 -34.39
CA HIS A 187 -3.02 -15.68 -34.82
C HIS A 187 -3.46 -16.64 -33.70
N GLN A 188 -4.20 -16.12 -32.72
CA GLN A 188 -4.80 -16.92 -31.66
C GLN A 188 -6.08 -16.25 -31.13
N ASN A 189 -6.89 -17.02 -30.37
CA ASN A 189 -8.13 -16.54 -29.77
C ASN A 189 -8.23 -16.79 -28.26
N ALA A 190 -7.17 -17.30 -27.64
CA ALA A 190 -7.15 -17.64 -26.21
C ALA A 190 -7.11 -16.41 -25.32
N ILE A 191 -6.33 -15.38 -25.71
CA ILE A 191 -6.20 -14.11 -24.98
C ILE A 191 -6.56 -12.93 -25.88
N ILE A 192 -6.98 -11.83 -25.24
CA ILE A 192 -7.35 -10.59 -25.91
C ILE A 192 -6.71 -9.38 -25.21
N PRO A 193 -6.04 -8.45 -25.94
CA PRO A 193 -5.49 -7.25 -25.31
C PRO A 193 -6.61 -6.33 -24.82
N ARG A 194 -6.79 -6.24 -23.52
CA ARG A 194 -7.73 -5.34 -22.84
C ARG A 194 -7.16 -3.94 -22.73
N SER A 195 -5.88 -3.85 -22.39
CA SER A 195 -5.17 -2.59 -22.33
C SER A 195 -3.73 -2.73 -22.81
N VAL A 196 -3.11 -1.59 -23.07
CA VAL A 196 -1.67 -1.44 -23.30
C VAL A 196 -1.16 -0.29 -22.42
N PHE A 197 -0.01 -0.50 -21.77
CA PHE A 197 0.51 0.47 -20.82
C PHE A 197 2.04 0.51 -20.74
N SER A 198 2.54 1.63 -20.22
CA SER A 198 3.92 1.78 -19.79
C SER A 198 3.97 2.45 -18.41
N HIS A 199 5.14 2.94 -18.00
CA HIS A 199 5.31 3.58 -16.70
C HIS A 199 6.29 4.73 -16.79
N PHE A 200 5.88 5.93 -16.35
CA PHE A 200 6.78 7.05 -16.21
C PHE A 200 7.83 6.78 -15.13
N VAL A 201 9.08 7.08 -15.44
CA VAL A 201 10.21 6.90 -14.53
C VAL A 201 10.45 8.13 -13.66
N GLY A 202 10.25 9.32 -14.24
CA GLY A 202 10.60 10.59 -13.62
C GLY A 202 9.45 11.61 -13.63
N SER A 203 8.19 11.14 -13.51
CA SER A 203 7.03 12.04 -13.44
C SER A 203 6.92 12.84 -12.13
N ASP A 204 7.75 12.51 -11.16
CA ASP A 204 7.86 13.16 -9.85
C ASP A 204 8.77 14.39 -9.83
N SER A 205 9.52 14.66 -10.90
CA SER A 205 10.40 15.83 -11.01
C SER A 205 10.37 16.47 -12.39
N ASP A 206 10.32 17.79 -12.41
CA ASP A 206 10.40 18.62 -13.65
C ASP A 206 11.74 18.43 -14.39
N ASP A 207 12.81 18.04 -13.70
CA ASP A 207 14.12 17.75 -14.27
C ASP A 207 14.09 16.65 -15.35
N PHE A 208 13.07 15.78 -15.28
CA PHE A 208 12.91 14.63 -16.18
C PHE A 208 11.84 14.82 -17.25
N ASP A 209 11.30 16.04 -17.43
CA ASP A 209 10.22 16.32 -18.38
C ASP A 209 10.57 15.94 -19.83
N THR A 210 11.79 16.24 -20.27
CA THR A 210 12.27 15.86 -21.59
C THR A 210 12.30 14.34 -21.77
N PHE A 211 12.74 13.61 -20.76
CA PHE A 211 12.76 12.15 -20.77
C PHE A 211 11.33 11.57 -20.73
N SER A 212 10.48 12.14 -19.90
CA SER A 212 9.06 11.74 -19.78
C SER A 212 8.30 12.00 -21.08
N ALA A 213 8.60 13.10 -21.78
CA ALA A 213 8.04 13.37 -23.10
C ALA A 213 8.47 12.31 -24.12
N HIS A 214 9.74 11.95 -24.14
CA HIS A 214 10.24 10.88 -25.02
C HIS A 214 9.64 9.50 -24.69
N GLN A 215 9.51 9.17 -23.41
CA GLN A 215 8.79 7.95 -23.00
C GLN A 215 7.35 7.93 -23.54
N PHE A 216 6.66 9.07 -23.47
CA PHE A 216 5.29 9.19 -23.95
C PHE A 216 5.22 9.02 -25.48
N GLU A 217 6.13 9.63 -26.25
CA GLU A 217 6.20 9.47 -27.70
C GLU A 217 6.38 8.01 -28.12
N LEU A 218 7.31 7.30 -27.50
CA LEU A 218 7.54 5.87 -27.74
C LEU A 218 6.28 5.05 -27.41
N PHE A 219 5.65 5.33 -26.30
CA PHE A 219 4.42 4.68 -25.89
C PHE A 219 3.28 4.96 -26.86
N ASP A 220 3.09 6.21 -27.22
CA ASP A 220 2.02 6.63 -28.12
C ASP A 220 2.14 5.92 -29.48
N GLN A 221 3.34 5.90 -30.06
CA GLN A 221 3.63 5.22 -31.32
C GLN A 221 3.30 3.72 -31.25
N GLY A 222 3.84 3.00 -30.24
CA GLY A 222 3.64 1.56 -30.10
C GLY A 222 2.19 1.20 -29.78
N SER A 223 1.53 1.95 -28.89
CA SER A 223 0.15 1.69 -28.50
C SER A 223 -0.88 2.02 -29.58
N GLN A 224 -0.65 3.07 -30.38
CA GLN A 224 -1.48 3.37 -31.55
C GLN A 224 -1.37 2.28 -32.62
N LYS A 225 -0.16 1.78 -32.88
CA LYS A 225 0.08 0.67 -33.82
C LYS A 225 -0.64 -0.60 -33.36
N LEU A 226 -0.59 -0.92 -32.05
CA LEU A 226 -1.34 -2.03 -31.49
C LEU A 226 -2.86 -1.82 -31.66
N GLN A 227 -3.40 -0.65 -31.32
CA GLN A 227 -4.82 -0.35 -31.49
C GLN A 227 -5.29 -0.48 -32.93
N ALA A 228 -4.49 -0.02 -33.89
CA ALA A 228 -4.85 -0.09 -35.30
C ALA A 228 -4.99 -1.53 -35.85
N ALA A 229 -4.36 -2.50 -35.18
CA ALA A 229 -4.41 -3.91 -35.57
C ALA A 229 -5.69 -4.65 -35.07
N PHE A 230 -6.50 -4.02 -34.18
CA PHE A 230 -7.68 -4.62 -33.57
C PHE A 230 -8.89 -3.71 -33.71
N SER A 231 -10.07 -4.32 -33.90
CA SER A 231 -11.35 -3.61 -34.05
C SER A 231 -11.97 -3.19 -32.72
N HIS A 232 -11.64 -3.87 -31.60
CA HIS A 232 -12.11 -3.51 -30.27
C HIS A 232 -11.21 -2.44 -29.66
N LYS A 233 -11.75 -1.67 -28.71
CA LYS A 233 -10.99 -0.66 -27.98
C LYS A 233 -9.99 -1.32 -27.04
N ILE A 234 -8.72 -0.96 -27.17
CA ILE A 234 -7.63 -1.29 -26.26
C ILE A 234 -7.38 -0.06 -25.40
N LEU A 235 -7.57 -0.18 -24.08
CA LEU A 235 -7.39 0.94 -23.15
C LEU A 235 -5.90 1.29 -23.02
N ARG A 236 -5.56 2.57 -23.11
CA ARG A 236 -4.19 3.05 -23.09
C ARG A 236 -3.93 3.78 -21.78
N HIS A 237 -2.82 3.47 -21.09
CA HIS A 237 -2.48 4.16 -19.85
C HIS A 237 -0.98 4.19 -19.56
N MET A 238 -0.52 5.30 -18.97
CA MET A 238 0.87 5.49 -18.61
C MET A 238 1.06 6.17 -17.27
N ASP A 239 0.19 7.11 -16.89
CA ASP A 239 0.29 7.89 -15.66
C ASP A 239 0.27 7.01 -14.40
N ASN A 240 1.21 7.31 -13.49
CA ASN A 240 1.21 6.95 -12.08
C ASN A 240 0.66 8.13 -11.24
N SER A 241 0.72 8.07 -9.91
CA SER A 241 0.23 9.16 -9.04
C SER A 241 0.83 10.52 -9.40
N ALA A 242 2.14 10.62 -9.59
CA ALA A 242 2.78 11.87 -9.99
C ALA A 242 2.34 12.34 -11.38
N GLY A 243 2.26 11.42 -12.35
CA GLY A 243 1.86 11.73 -13.72
C GLY A 243 0.43 12.28 -13.82
N ILE A 244 -0.48 11.86 -12.94
CA ILE A 244 -1.86 12.37 -12.91
C ILE A 244 -1.90 13.89 -12.70
N GLU A 245 -1.07 14.42 -11.82
CA GLU A 245 -0.97 15.85 -11.55
C GLU A 245 -0.06 16.57 -12.54
N HIS A 246 1.08 15.95 -12.89
CA HIS A 246 2.12 16.57 -13.68
C HIS A 246 1.77 16.65 -15.17
N PHE A 247 1.07 15.62 -15.71
CA PHE A 247 0.78 15.51 -17.14
C PHE A 247 -0.73 15.33 -17.41
N PRO A 248 -1.61 16.26 -17.00
CA PRO A 248 -3.05 16.12 -17.12
C PRO A 248 -3.52 15.90 -18.56
N GLU A 249 -2.74 16.29 -19.55
CA GLU A 249 -3.01 16.06 -20.98
C GLU A 249 -2.72 14.62 -21.45
N ARG A 250 -1.97 13.82 -20.65
CA ARG A 250 -1.51 12.47 -21.00
C ARG A 250 -2.31 11.34 -20.31
N GLN A 251 -3.46 11.65 -19.70
CA GLN A 251 -4.30 10.69 -18.95
C GLN A 251 -4.79 9.51 -19.79
N MET A 252 -4.99 9.72 -21.09
CA MET A 252 -5.54 8.73 -22.02
C MET A 252 -6.82 8.06 -21.50
N ASP A 253 -6.89 6.72 -21.52
CA ASP A 253 -8.10 5.97 -21.13
C ASP A 253 -8.11 5.58 -19.64
N MET A 254 -6.95 5.48 -19.00
CA MET A 254 -6.82 5.12 -17.57
C MET A 254 -5.59 5.77 -16.93
N CYS A 255 -5.67 5.97 -15.60
CA CYS A 255 -4.54 6.35 -14.75
C CYS A 255 -4.39 5.38 -13.59
N ARG A 256 -3.15 5.22 -13.08
CA ARG A 256 -2.85 4.30 -11.98
C ARG A 256 -2.46 5.06 -10.73
N LEU A 257 -3.35 5.08 -9.75
CA LEU A 257 -3.15 5.72 -8.45
C LEU A 257 -2.45 4.76 -7.49
N GLY A 258 -1.28 5.13 -7.03
CA GLY A 258 -0.46 4.38 -6.06
C GLY A 258 -0.29 5.14 -4.76
N LEU A 259 0.91 5.70 -4.49
CA LEU A 259 1.26 6.33 -3.22
C LEU A 259 0.32 7.45 -2.80
N GLY A 260 -0.17 8.24 -3.75
CA GLY A 260 -1.14 9.30 -3.49
C GLY A 260 -2.42 8.80 -2.80
N LEU A 261 -2.86 7.57 -3.08
CA LEU A 261 -4.01 6.97 -2.40
C LEU A 261 -3.77 6.82 -0.88
N TYR A 262 -2.52 6.61 -0.48
CA TYR A 262 -2.09 6.39 0.91
C TYR A 262 -1.63 7.66 1.62
N GLY A 263 -1.90 8.82 1.04
CA GLY A 263 -1.73 10.11 1.71
C GLY A 263 -0.40 10.80 1.51
N VAL A 264 0.43 10.38 0.57
CA VAL A 264 1.70 11.03 0.23
C VAL A 264 1.72 11.43 -1.23
N ASP A 265 1.89 12.72 -1.50
CA ASP A 265 2.12 13.22 -2.85
C ASP A 265 3.54 12.84 -3.30
N PRO A 266 3.71 12.10 -4.39
CA PRO A 266 5.04 11.65 -4.82
C PRO A 266 5.92 12.75 -5.42
N ARG A 267 5.40 13.94 -5.72
CA ARG A 267 6.18 15.02 -6.34
C ARG A 267 7.01 15.82 -5.33
N ASP A 268 6.42 16.14 -4.19
CA ASP A 268 7.04 16.99 -3.17
C ASP A 268 7.04 16.38 -1.77
N ASN A 269 6.62 15.10 -1.67
CA ASN A 269 6.42 14.40 -0.39
C ASN A 269 5.42 15.12 0.54
N ARG A 270 4.56 15.97 -0.01
CA ARG A 270 3.49 16.63 0.73
C ARG A 270 2.50 15.59 1.25
N MET A 271 2.11 15.72 2.50
CA MET A 271 1.04 14.92 3.05
C MET A 271 -0.31 15.39 2.49
N LEU A 272 -1.08 14.43 2.01
CA LEU A 272 -2.52 14.53 1.75
C LEU A 272 -3.29 14.10 3.01
N SER A 273 -4.52 13.59 2.88
CA SER A 273 -5.22 13.04 4.04
C SER A 273 -4.52 11.78 4.54
N THR A 274 -4.12 11.76 5.82
CA THR A 274 -3.35 10.67 6.44
C THR A 274 -4.19 9.41 6.54
N VAL A 275 -3.75 8.36 5.86
CA VAL A 275 -4.45 7.05 5.83
C VAL A 275 -4.04 6.17 7.00
N SER A 276 -2.74 6.10 7.29
CA SER A 276 -2.18 5.14 8.25
C SER A 276 -1.46 5.85 9.38
N THR A 277 -1.78 5.47 10.62
CA THR A 277 -1.09 5.95 11.83
C THR A 277 -0.64 4.75 12.65
N LEU A 278 0.66 4.62 12.89
CA LEU A 278 1.24 3.55 13.69
C LEU A 278 1.42 4.04 15.13
N LYS A 279 0.75 3.38 16.07
CA LYS A 279 0.71 3.76 17.49
C LYS A 279 1.10 2.60 18.39
N THR A 280 1.62 2.94 19.56
CA THR A 280 1.94 1.98 20.62
C THR A 280 1.78 2.63 21.99
N THR A 281 2.13 1.92 23.06
CA THR A 281 1.99 2.37 24.46
C THR A 281 3.33 2.34 25.19
N ILE A 282 3.41 2.95 26.38
CA ILE A 282 4.58 2.86 27.26
C ILE A 282 4.41 1.63 28.17
N LEU A 283 5.35 0.67 28.06
CA LEU A 283 5.36 -0.52 28.92
C LEU A 283 5.95 -0.24 30.29
N GLN A 284 7.04 0.55 30.34
CA GLN A 284 7.77 0.79 31.58
C GLN A 284 8.60 2.07 31.49
N LEU A 285 8.67 2.79 32.61
CA LEU A 285 9.56 3.92 32.81
C LEU A 285 10.74 3.54 33.71
N ARG A 286 11.95 3.98 33.37
CA ARG A 286 13.15 3.78 34.18
C ARG A 286 13.96 5.04 34.31
N HIS A 287 14.33 5.37 35.56
CA HIS A 287 15.34 6.37 35.83
C HIS A 287 16.73 5.77 35.59
N VAL A 288 17.50 6.36 34.70
CA VAL A 288 18.84 5.93 34.31
C VAL A 288 19.83 7.07 34.61
N PRO A 289 20.78 6.87 35.55
CA PRO A 289 21.77 7.90 35.91
C PRO A 289 22.71 8.25 34.76
N ALA A 290 23.21 9.48 34.79
CA ALA A 290 24.28 9.92 33.89
C ALA A 290 25.48 8.96 33.93
N GLY A 291 26.08 8.67 32.77
CA GLY A 291 27.22 7.75 32.62
C GLY A 291 26.85 6.30 32.42
N GLU A 292 25.57 5.92 32.62
CA GLU A 292 25.07 4.59 32.28
C GLU A 292 24.73 4.44 30.80
N THR A 293 24.27 3.23 30.40
CA THR A 293 23.97 2.92 29.00
C THR A 293 22.68 2.12 28.86
N VAL A 294 21.99 2.31 27.75
CA VAL A 294 20.73 1.65 27.41
C VAL A 294 20.91 0.73 26.17
N GLY A 295 20.32 -0.45 26.23
CA GLY A 295 20.17 -1.36 25.10
C GLY A 295 21.42 -2.18 24.75
N TYR A 296 21.29 -2.95 23.69
CA TYR A 296 22.33 -3.88 23.20
C TYR A 296 23.65 -3.18 22.86
N SER A 297 24.76 -3.87 23.19
CA SER A 297 26.12 -3.38 22.94
C SER A 297 26.41 -2.05 23.67
N ARG A 298 25.60 -1.69 24.66
CA ARG A 298 25.75 -0.45 25.45
C ARG A 298 25.84 0.82 24.57
N LYS A 299 25.09 0.84 23.45
CA LYS A 299 25.16 1.92 22.45
C LYS A 299 24.44 3.19 22.88
N GLY A 300 23.34 3.08 23.65
CA GLY A 300 22.61 4.24 24.17
C GLY A 300 23.34 4.86 25.36
N LYS A 301 24.19 5.85 25.13
CA LYS A 301 24.91 6.59 26.19
C LYS A 301 23.96 7.59 26.84
N ILE A 302 23.99 7.64 28.18
CA ILE A 302 23.18 8.56 28.97
C ILE A 302 24.11 9.63 29.53
N GLU A 303 23.95 10.87 29.09
CA GLU A 303 24.84 11.99 29.44
C GLU A 303 24.34 12.80 30.65
N ARG A 304 23.02 12.72 30.93
CA ARG A 304 22.36 13.32 32.11
C ARG A 304 21.42 12.31 32.76
N ASP A 305 21.05 12.51 33.99
CA ASP A 305 20.00 11.70 34.61
C ASP A 305 18.75 11.76 33.75
N SER A 306 18.30 10.60 33.28
CA SER A 306 17.25 10.48 32.24
C SER A 306 16.15 9.54 32.68
N VAL A 307 14.95 9.78 32.12
CA VAL A 307 13.82 8.84 32.18
C VAL A 307 13.69 8.18 30.82
N ILE A 308 13.85 6.87 30.80
CA ILE A 308 13.78 6.05 29.58
C ILE A 308 12.50 5.22 29.59
N ALA A 309 11.69 5.35 28.55
CA ALA A 309 10.49 4.53 28.34
C ALA A 309 10.80 3.35 27.44
N ALA A 310 10.29 2.17 27.78
CA ALA A 310 10.24 0.99 26.91
C ALA A 310 8.89 0.92 26.21
N ILE A 311 8.88 0.73 24.88
CA ILE A 311 7.68 0.65 24.06
C ILE A 311 7.65 -0.68 23.31
N PRO A 312 6.47 -1.37 23.16
CA PRO A 312 6.35 -2.71 22.58
C PRO A 312 6.32 -2.70 21.05
N ILE A 313 7.33 -2.11 20.45
CA ILE A 313 7.55 -2.15 19.00
C ILE A 313 9.03 -2.29 18.70
N GLY A 314 9.36 -3.16 17.76
CA GLY A 314 10.72 -3.38 17.32
C GLY A 314 10.85 -3.61 15.82
N TYR A 315 12.03 -4.07 15.37
CA TYR A 315 12.24 -4.26 13.94
C TYR A 315 11.43 -5.44 13.36
N ALA A 316 10.95 -6.39 14.17
CA ALA A 316 10.05 -7.43 13.73
C ALA A 316 8.62 -6.91 13.45
N ASP A 317 8.27 -5.75 13.97
CA ASP A 317 7.00 -5.06 13.73
C ASP A 317 7.07 -4.07 12.57
N GLY A 318 8.30 -3.78 12.11
CA GLY A 318 8.56 -2.84 11.01
C GLY A 318 9.30 -1.56 11.41
N LEU A 319 9.62 -1.38 12.70
CA LEU A 319 10.40 -0.22 13.14
C LEU A 319 11.86 -0.34 12.70
N ASN A 320 12.27 0.47 11.74
CA ASN A 320 13.61 0.36 11.16
C ASN A 320 14.71 0.60 12.21
N ARG A 321 15.70 -0.29 12.24
CA ARG A 321 16.76 -0.27 13.24
C ARG A 321 17.70 0.96 13.13
N HIS A 322 17.77 1.60 11.95
CA HIS A 322 18.54 2.84 11.76
C HIS A 322 17.95 4.05 12.50
N LEU A 323 16.69 4.00 12.92
CA LEU A 323 16.09 5.04 13.78
C LEU A 323 16.71 5.07 15.20
N GLY A 324 17.34 3.97 15.64
CA GLY A 324 18.00 3.89 16.96
C GLY A 324 19.17 4.85 17.12
N ASN A 325 19.72 4.90 18.35
CA ASN A 325 20.89 5.70 18.70
C ASN A 325 20.72 7.21 18.41
N ARG A 326 19.53 7.77 18.69
CA ARG A 326 19.16 9.18 18.52
C ARG A 326 19.14 9.67 17.06
N HIS A 327 19.10 8.76 16.07
CA HIS A 327 18.93 9.15 14.67
C HIS A 327 17.47 9.53 14.35
N GLY A 328 16.51 8.80 14.93
CA GLY A 328 15.09 9.07 14.77
C GLY A 328 14.39 9.35 16.09
N TYR A 329 13.12 9.68 15.99
CA TYR A 329 12.26 9.96 17.14
C TYR A 329 10.83 9.49 16.86
N CYS A 330 10.04 9.39 17.91
CA CYS A 330 8.59 9.30 17.86
C CYS A 330 7.97 10.46 18.66
N LEU A 331 6.65 10.51 18.71
CA LEU A 331 5.96 11.51 19.52
C LEU A 331 5.31 10.85 20.74
N VAL A 332 5.47 11.48 21.88
CA VAL A 332 4.76 11.16 23.14
C VAL A 332 4.06 12.44 23.58
N ASP A 333 2.75 12.43 23.65
CA ASP A 333 1.93 13.62 23.91
C ASP A 333 2.31 14.82 22.99
N GLY A 334 2.51 14.54 21.69
CA GLY A 334 2.91 15.54 20.69
C GLY A 334 4.35 16.03 20.81
N GLN A 335 5.16 15.52 21.76
CA GLN A 335 6.53 15.94 22.00
C GLN A 335 7.52 14.90 21.48
N LYS A 336 8.65 15.35 20.93
CA LYS A 336 9.69 14.49 20.36
C LYS A 336 10.39 13.67 21.44
N ALA A 337 10.34 12.34 21.30
CA ALA A 337 11.07 11.37 22.10
C ALA A 337 12.05 10.59 21.23
N GLU A 338 13.35 10.80 21.41
CA GLU A 338 14.38 10.15 20.60
C GLU A 338 14.55 8.68 20.97
N TYR A 339 14.81 7.81 19.99
CA TYR A 339 15.17 6.42 20.24
C TYR A 339 16.56 6.31 20.84
N VAL A 340 16.68 5.67 22.00
CA VAL A 340 17.94 5.50 22.74
C VAL A 340 18.48 4.08 22.61
N GLY A 341 19.73 3.96 22.20
CA GLY A 341 20.36 2.67 21.96
C GLY A 341 19.83 1.98 20.69
N ASN A 342 20.21 0.71 20.52
CA ASN A 342 19.76 -0.08 19.39
C ASN A 342 18.29 -0.50 19.56
N ILE A 343 17.46 -0.33 18.52
CA ILE A 343 16.12 -0.91 18.48
C ILE A 343 16.25 -2.43 18.53
N CYS A 344 15.48 -3.06 19.43
CA CYS A 344 15.45 -4.51 19.59
C CYS A 344 14.45 -5.18 18.63
N MET A 345 14.29 -6.49 18.71
CA MET A 345 13.35 -7.24 17.86
C MET A 345 11.90 -6.82 18.13
N ASP A 346 11.52 -6.72 19.40
CA ASP A 346 10.14 -6.55 19.84
C ASP A 346 9.92 -5.31 20.72
N VAL A 347 10.98 -4.59 21.09
CA VAL A 347 10.94 -3.44 22.00
C VAL A 347 11.92 -2.38 21.54
N ALA A 348 11.54 -1.11 21.71
CA ALA A 348 12.44 0.03 21.56
C ALA A 348 12.46 0.85 22.87
N MET A 349 13.50 1.64 23.07
CA MET A 349 13.65 2.54 24.20
C MET A 349 13.70 3.97 23.68
N ILE A 350 12.97 4.87 24.34
CA ILE A 350 12.89 6.29 24.00
C ILE A 350 13.20 7.16 25.23
N ASP A 351 13.77 8.33 24.98
CA ASP A 351 14.07 9.32 26.01
C ASP A 351 12.84 10.21 26.25
N VAL A 352 12.26 10.09 27.42
CA VAL A 352 11.08 10.86 27.86
C VAL A 352 11.38 11.74 29.06
N THR A 353 12.65 12.09 29.27
CA THR A 353 13.13 12.82 30.48
C THR A 353 12.34 14.11 30.72
N ASP A 354 12.03 14.85 29.67
CA ASP A 354 11.35 16.14 29.76
C ASP A 354 9.87 16.06 29.39
N ILE A 355 9.32 14.84 29.21
CA ILE A 355 7.95 14.61 28.76
C ILE A 355 7.14 14.01 29.93
N PRO A 356 6.04 14.64 30.38
CA PRO A 356 5.15 14.05 31.37
C PRO A 356 4.47 12.80 30.81
N CYS A 357 4.75 11.62 31.41
CA CYS A 357 4.10 10.36 31.03
C CYS A 357 4.15 9.34 32.19
N GLN A 358 3.30 8.32 32.15
CA GLN A 358 3.18 7.29 33.20
C GLN A 358 3.17 5.89 32.59
N GLU A 359 3.53 4.87 33.41
CA GLU A 359 3.39 3.47 33.05
C GLU A 359 1.91 3.04 33.11
N GLY A 360 1.50 2.21 32.18
CA GLY A 360 0.20 1.50 32.24
C GLY A 360 -1.02 2.37 32.03
N ASP A 361 -0.87 3.62 31.62
CA ASP A 361 -2.00 4.44 31.26
C ASP A 361 -2.73 3.77 30.08
N GLN A 362 -3.89 3.22 30.39
CA GLN A 362 -4.79 2.63 29.41
C GLN A 362 -5.39 3.76 28.59
N VAL A 363 -4.99 3.78 27.39
CA VAL A 363 -5.45 4.45 26.21
C VAL A 363 -6.90 4.94 26.27
N GLU A 364 -7.11 6.13 26.75
CA GLU A 364 -8.14 7.01 26.21
C GLU A 364 -7.48 7.96 25.22
N ILE A 365 -7.81 7.82 23.97
CA ILE A 365 -7.65 8.65 22.75
C ILE A 365 -6.72 9.91 22.77
N PHE A 366 -6.21 10.39 23.91
CA PHE A 366 -5.36 11.57 24.08
C PHE A 366 -4.38 11.38 25.24
N GLY A 367 -3.07 11.47 24.99
CA GLY A 367 -2.03 11.69 25.98
C GLY A 367 -0.90 10.65 26.04
N ASP A 368 -1.19 9.36 26.23
CA ASP A 368 -0.16 8.36 26.55
C ASP A 368 0.19 7.40 25.41
N GLN A 369 -0.31 7.65 24.19
CA GLN A 369 0.06 6.86 23.02
C GLN A 369 1.35 7.37 22.39
N VAL A 370 2.25 6.45 22.10
CA VAL A 370 3.44 6.74 21.30
C VAL A 370 3.06 6.64 19.82
N GLU A 371 3.07 7.74 19.11
CA GLU A 371 2.90 7.78 17.67
C GLU A 371 4.24 7.54 16.97
N ILE A 372 4.33 6.55 16.10
CA ILE A 372 5.54 6.26 15.33
C ILE A 372 5.56 7.04 14.02
N PHE A 373 4.42 7.07 13.31
CA PHE A 373 4.11 7.97 12.20
C PHE A 373 2.58 8.11 12.08
N GLY A 374 2.12 9.16 11.44
CA GLY A 374 0.68 9.43 11.26
C GLY A 374 0.41 10.89 10.94
N GLU A 375 -0.68 11.43 11.43
CA GLU A 375 -1.09 12.81 11.17
C GLU A 375 -0.10 13.84 11.71
N HIS A 376 0.45 13.60 12.90
CA HIS A 376 1.34 14.53 13.59
C HIS A 376 2.82 14.26 13.34
N LEU A 377 3.18 13.05 12.92
CA LEU A 377 4.53 12.66 12.52
C LEU A 377 4.47 12.01 11.12
N PRO A 378 4.60 12.79 10.03
CA PRO A 378 4.51 12.28 8.68
C PRO A 378 5.50 11.14 8.41
N VAL A 379 5.06 10.10 7.71
CA VAL A 379 5.90 8.95 7.32
C VAL A 379 7.13 9.37 6.52
N THR A 380 7.05 10.51 5.82
CA THR A 380 8.16 11.10 5.06
C THR A 380 9.33 11.50 5.96
N VAL A 381 9.07 11.95 7.19
CA VAL A 381 10.12 12.26 8.18
C VAL A 381 10.93 11.01 8.53
N LEU A 382 10.27 9.86 8.69
CA LEU A 382 10.96 8.59 8.97
C LEU A 382 11.77 8.13 7.77
N SER A 383 11.19 8.21 6.55
CA SER A 383 11.91 7.82 5.34
C SER A 383 13.15 8.67 5.12
N ASP A 384 13.10 9.97 5.35
CA ASP A 384 14.24 10.87 5.22
C ASP A 384 15.37 10.52 6.20
N VAL A 385 15.02 10.26 7.46
CA VAL A 385 16.00 9.89 8.51
C VAL A 385 16.76 8.61 8.18
N ILE A 386 16.12 7.64 7.54
CA ILE A 386 16.73 6.35 7.20
C ILE A 386 17.19 6.25 5.74
N ASP A 387 17.19 7.38 5.01
CA ASP A 387 17.61 7.49 3.60
C ASP A 387 16.85 6.51 2.68
N THR A 388 15.52 6.56 2.74
CA THR A 388 14.63 5.74 1.92
C THR A 388 13.38 6.50 1.48
N ILE A 389 12.41 5.77 0.95
CA ILE A 389 11.15 6.31 0.43
C ILE A 389 9.95 5.91 1.32
N PRO A 390 8.87 6.71 1.37
CA PRO A 390 7.68 6.41 2.17
C PRO A 390 7.08 5.02 1.92
N TYR A 391 7.18 4.51 0.68
CA TYR A 391 6.74 3.15 0.33
C TYR A 391 7.35 2.07 1.22
N GLU A 392 8.67 2.16 1.48
CA GLU A 392 9.37 1.16 2.28
C GLU A 392 8.92 1.22 3.74
N VAL A 393 8.77 2.42 4.29
CA VAL A 393 8.28 2.59 5.68
C VAL A 393 6.88 2.02 5.85
N LEU A 394 5.95 2.34 4.96
CA LEU A 394 4.57 1.86 5.01
C LEU A 394 4.49 0.33 4.86
N THR A 395 5.17 -0.23 3.86
CA THR A 395 5.14 -1.68 3.58
C THR A 395 5.92 -2.52 4.59
N ALA A 396 6.80 -1.91 5.39
CA ALA A 396 7.55 -2.58 6.45
C ALA A 396 6.67 -2.97 7.65
N VAL A 397 5.52 -2.32 7.86
CA VAL A 397 4.62 -2.66 8.98
C VAL A 397 4.15 -4.11 8.85
N SER A 398 4.64 -4.95 9.76
CA SER A 398 4.43 -6.39 9.68
C SER A 398 2.99 -6.80 10.01
N ASN A 399 2.59 -8.02 9.59
CA ASN A 399 1.26 -8.57 9.90
C ASN A 399 1.05 -8.86 11.39
N ARG A 400 2.09 -8.78 12.24
CA ARG A 400 1.97 -8.85 13.70
C ARG A 400 1.22 -7.64 14.27
N VAL A 401 1.40 -6.47 13.64
CA VAL A 401 0.72 -5.23 14.04
C VAL A 401 -0.75 -5.30 13.62
N LYS A 402 -1.66 -5.14 14.56
CA LYS A 402 -3.10 -5.19 14.29
C LYS A 402 -3.55 -3.93 13.53
N ARG A 403 -4.25 -4.13 12.41
CA ARG A 403 -4.91 -3.02 11.69
C ARG A 403 -6.26 -2.74 12.34
N VAL A 404 -6.54 -1.47 12.56
CA VAL A 404 -7.80 -0.98 13.13
C VAL A 404 -8.39 0.03 12.16
N TYR A 405 -9.48 -0.34 11.52
CA TYR A 405 -10.12 0.50 10.50
C TYR A 405 -11.20 1.35 11.14
N PHE A 406 -11.26 2.60 10.75
CA PHE A 406 -12.34 3.49 11.14
C PHE A 406 -12.84 4.31 9.95
N GLN A 407 -14.12 4.65 10.03
CA GLN A 407 -14.82 5.49 9.06
C GLN A 407 -15.81 6.33 9.86
N ASP A 408 -15.68 7.65 9.81
CA ASP A 408 -16.55 8.60 10.50
C ASP A 408 -17.90 8.78 9.81
#